data_7ff37eedf9c78be2b367b0f66778542b
#
_entry.id   7ff37eedf9c78be2b367b0f66778542b
#
_cell.length_a   1.000
_cell.length_b   1.000
_cell.length_c   1.000
_cell.angle_alpha   90.00
_cell.angle_beta   90.00
_cell.angle_gamma   90.00
#
_symmetry.space_group_name_H-M   'P 1'
#
loop_
_entity.id
_entity.type
_entity.pdbx_description
1 polymer ?
#
loop_
_entity_poly.entity_id
_entity_poly.type
_entity_poly.pdbx_seq_one_letter_code
_entity_poly.pdbx_strand_id
1 'polypeptide(L)'
;MPEELDELNKLFTSKNAEDVIKFYDHFDNAEQLIQWMKNRPSAPMKIYEVGGDKDIVVVIPTANHDGEYAKNCADNIFKGQQIVFVESNGPFFNYARSCNFGLKYAFKYKPKWIVLSNDDVEKAGDMSKLKSELVKLDYKNTDIVLLKNSESRPYDLSSVLVYETLLLHAYRKFAGSEMRVYQKLRDKFTLNLDVIGKRRFDKFSSKFLYNKIREFYGFFDFIIVNDEYLKTKHQFFDPNFVNGYEDHFLSYEFSEQHRHISIIDFEISSVGGYTLGSGYMRRLKEIAPLIYFNYLLKNGERKL
;
A
#
# COMPACT_ATOMS: atom_id res chain seq x y z
N MET A 1 -9.51 5.21 -27.15
CA MET A 1 -8.71 4.44 -26.14
C MET A 1 -7.72 5.29 -25.34
N PRO A 2 -6.71 5.99 -25.88
CA PRO A 2 -5.84 6.83 -25.02
C PRO A 2 -6.60 7.99 -24.36
N GLU A 3 -7.43 8.70 -25.11
CA GLU A 3 -8.24 9.83 -24.60
C GLU A 3 -9.22 9.40 -23.51
N GLU A 4 -9.86 8.28 -23.64
CA GLU A 4 -10.79 7.70 -22.68
C GLU A 4 -10.07 7.31 -21.37
N LEU A 5 -8.85 6.74 -21.47
CA LEU A 5 -8.03 6.43 -20.29
C LEU A 5 -7.62 7.71 -19.55
N ASP A 6 -7.29 8.77 -20.27
CA ASP A 6 -6.94 10.07 -19.69
C ASP A 6 -8.15 10.71 -19.01
N GLU A 7 -9.32 10.64 -19.62
CA GLU A 7 -10.57 11.16 -19.03
C GLU A 7 -10.93 10.40 -17.75
N LEU A 8 -10.97 9.09 -17.78
CA LEU A 8 -11.23 8.25 -16.60
C LEU A 8 -10.21 8.51 -15.49
N ASN A 9 -8.95 8.67 -15.86
CA ASN A 9 -7.92 8.96 -14.86
C ASN A 9 -8.06 10.36 -14.25
N LYS A 10 -8.47 11.38 -15.03
CA LYS A 10 -8.78 12.72 -14.50
C LYS A 10 -9.94 12.67 -13.51
N LEU A 11 -10.99 11.94 -13.83
CA LEU A 11 -12.13 11.74 -12.92
C LEU A 11 -11.69 11.04 -11.63
N PHE A 12 -10.93 9.96 -11.72
CA PHE A 12 -10.46 9.20 -10.54
C PHE A 12 -9.54 10.03 -9.63
N THR A 13 -8.66 10.84 -10.21
CA THR A 13 -7.69 11.65 -9.44
C THR A 13 -8.24 13.00 -8.99
N SER A 14 -9.46 13.36 -9.39
CA SER A 14 -10.11 14.61 -9.00
C SER A 14 -10.15 14.78 -7.48
N LYS A 15 -10.17 16.05 -7.05
CA LYS A 15 -10.43 16.43 -5.66
C LYS A 15 -11.93 16.63 -5.38
N ASN A 16 -12.78 16.51 -6.41
CA ASN A 16 -14.23 16.60 -6.30
C ASN A 16 -14.82 15.19 -6.20
N ALA A 17 -15.62 14.94 -5.18
CA ALA A 17 -16.27 13.67 -4.95
C ALA A 17 -17.22 13.26 -6.09
N GLU A 18 -17.92 14.21 -6.70
CA GLU A 18 -18.83 13.96 -7.82
C GLU A 18 -18.09 13.41 -9.04
N ASP A 19 -16.89 13.89 -9.31
CA ASP A 19 -16.07 13.38 -10.43
C ASP A 19 -15.64 11.94 -10.17
N VAL A 20 -15.22 11.63 -8.93
CA VAL A 20 -14.85 10.26 -8.56
C VAL A 20 -16.07 9.33 -8.61
N ILE A 21 -17.26 9.82 -8.27
CA ILE A 21 -18.50 9.06 -8.44
C ILE A 21 -18.77 8.80 -9.92
N LYS A 22 -18.68 9.84 -10.77
CA LYS A 22 -18.84 9.69 -12.23
C LYS A 22 -17.82 8.70 -12.81
N PHE A 23 -16.59 8.67 -12.32
CA PHE A 23 -15.62 7.66 -12.71
C PHE A 23 -16.16 6.25 -12.54
N TYR A 24 -16.76 5.94 -11.38
CA TYR A 24 -17.34 4.60 -11.15
C TYR A 24 -18.57 4.32 -11.99
N ASP A 25 -19.31 5.34 -12.40
CA ASP A 25 -20.49 5.19 -13.26
C ASP A 25 -20.16 4.75 -14.71
N HIS A 26 -18.88 4.83 -15.11
CA HIS A 26 -18.43 4.34 -16.42
C HIS A 26 -18.27 2.82 -16.49
N PHE A 27 -18.33 2.13 -15.36
CA PHE A 27 -18.11 0.68 -15.31
C PHE A 27 -19.42 -0.05 -14.99
N ASP A 28 -19.79 -1.01 -15.83
CA ASP A 28 -20.96 -1.85 -15.59
C ASP A 28 -20.69 -2.96 -14.56
N ASN A 29 -19.43 -3.36 -14.43
CA ASN A 29 -19.01 -4.46 -13.56
C ASN A 29 -17.56 -4.27 -13.05
N ALA A 30 -17.18 -5.12 -12.10
CA ALA A 30 -15.86 -5.12 -11.50
C ALA A 30 -14.75 -5.47 -12.49
N GLU A 31 -15.02 -6.34 -13.45
CA GLU A 31 -14.02 -6.77 -14.45
C GLU A 31 -13.56 -5.60 -15.33
N GLN A 32 -14.48 -4.74 -15.75
CA GLN A 32 -14.14 -3.53 -16.53
C GLN A 32 -13.25 -2.57 -15.73
N LEU A 33 -13.58 -2.34 -14.45
CA LEU A 33 -12.77 -1.53 -13.55
C LEU A 33 -11.37 -2.13 -13.38
N ILE A 34 -11.26 -3.43 -13.18
CA ILE A 34 -9.99 -4.14 -13.04
C ILE A 34 -9.16 -4.03 -14.33
N GLN A 35 -9.78 -4.15 -15.49
CA GLN A 35 -9.09 -3.94 -16.77
C GLN A 35 -8.57 -2.50 -16.91
N TRP A 36 -9.33 -1.50 -16.49
CA TRP A 36 -8.84 -0.13 -16.43
C TRP A 36 -7.60 -0.01 -15.53
N MET A 37 -7.62 -0.60 -14.33
CA MET A 37 -6.48 -0.57 -13.41
C MET A 37 -5.23 -1.23 -14.01
N LYS A 38 -5.39 -2.39 -14.65
CA LYS A 38 -4.29 -3.13 -15.31
C LYS A 38 -3.71 -2.38 -16.52
N ASN A 39 -4.54 -1.69 -17.27
CA ASN A 39 -4.16 -0.96 -18.48
C ASN A 39 -3.72 0.48 -18.22
N ARG A 40 -3.78 0.94 -16.97
CA ARG A 40 -3.43 2.30 -16.59
C ARG A 40 -1.95 2.58 -16.88
N PRO A 41 -1.61 3.67 -17.61
CA PRO A 41 -0.23 4.05 -17.88
C PRO A 41 0.55 4.29 -16.56
N SER A 42 1.86 4.32 -16.67
CA SER A 42 2.74 4.75 -15.57
C SER A 42 3.10 6.22 -15.74
N ALA A 43 3.08 6.98 -14.65
CA ALA A 43 3.73 8.28 -14.63
C ALA A 43 5.24 8.10 -14.87
N PRO A 44 5.91 9.08 -15.48
CA PRO A 44 7.37 9.08 -15.54
C PRO A 44 7.99 8.97 -14.15
N MET A 45 9.08 8.21 -14.06
CA MET A 45 9.83 8.05 -12.82
C MET A 45 11.28 8.48 -13.05
N LYS A 46 11.83 9.28 -12.14
CA LYS A 46 13.22 9.72 -12.16
C LYS A 46 13.90 9.32 -10.86
N ILE A 47 15.16 8.94 -10.95
CA ILE A 47 15.99 8.61 -9.79
C ILE A 47 16.86 9.80 -9.43
N TYR A 48 16.89 10.12 -8.16
CA TYR A 48 17.84 11.05 -7.55
C TYR A 48 18.51 10.35 -6.37
N GLU A 49 19.80 10.59 -6.18
CA GLU A 49 20.60 9.86 -5.23
C GLU A 49 21.29 10.81 -4.25
N VAL A 50 21.29 10.40 -2.99
CA VAL A 50 22.18 11.00 -1.98
C VAL A 50 23.17 9.92 -1.56
N GLY A 51 24.47 10.21 -1.76
CA GLY A 51 25.52 9.26 -1.49
C GLY A 51 25.75 9.06 0.01
N GLY A 52 26.04 7.82 0.40
CA GLY A 52 26.31 7.47 1.79
C GLY A 52 26.71 6.00 1.97
N ASP A 53 26.56 5.50 3.19
CA ASP A 53 26.77 4.11 3.53
C ASP A 53 25.78 3.20 2.81
N LYS A 54 26.27 2.11 2.23
CA LYS A 54 25.54 1.20 1.35
C LYS A 54 25.14 -0.12 2.00
N ASP A 55 25.49 -0.35 3.25
CA ASP A 55 25.08 -1.55 3.99
C ASP A 55 23.55 -1.62 4.11
N ILE A 56 22.95 -0.43 4.27
CA ILE A 56 21.51 -0.21 4.21
C ILE A 56 21.26 0.86 3.14
N VAL A 57 20.49 0.53 2.13
CA VAL A 57 20.04 1.49 1.12
C VAL A 57 18.60 1.88 1.40
N VAL A 58 18.33 3.17 1.42
CA VAL A 58 16.98 3.71 1.66
C VAL A 58 16.34 4.09 0.34
N VAL A 59 15.17 3.55 0.05
CA VAL A 59 14.36 3.87 -1.13
C VAL A 59 13.17 4.70 -0.69
N ILE A 60 12.98 5.86 -1.30
CA ILE A 60 11.94 6.82 -0.94
C ILE A 60 11.18 7.27 -2.20
N PRO A 61 9.96 6.78 -2.42
CA PRO A 61 9.06 7.37 -3.39
C PRO A 61 8.68 8.79 -2.94
N THR A 62 8.75 9.75 -3.86
CA THR A 62 8.42 11.15 -3.57
C THR A 62 7.79 11.85 -4.77
N ALA A 63 6.99 12.86 -4.52
CA ALA A 63 6.48 13.73 -5.57
C ALA A 63 7.50 14.81 -5.99
N ASN A 64 8.44 15.14 -5.11
CA ASN A 64 9.46 16.18 -5.33
C ASN A 64 10.68 15.89 -4.45
N HIS A 65 11.79 15.47 -5.05
CA HIS A 65 13.03 15.17 -4.34
C HIS A 65 13.71 16.39 -3.71
N ASP A 66 13.42 17.60 -4.21
CA ASP A 66 13.86 18.87 -3.65
C ASP A 66 12.89 19.47 -2.62
N GLY A 67 11.78 18.80 -2.36
CA GLY A 67 10.77 19.21 -1.40
C GLY A 67 11.26 19.12 0.04
N GLU A 68 10.54 19.79 0.93
CA GLU A 68 10.88 19.86 2.36
C GLU A 68 10.93 18.47 3.00
N TYR A 69 9.98 17.60 2.70
CA TYR A 69 9.94 16.22 3.22
C TYR A 69 11.14 15.39 2.76
N ALA A 70 11.44 15.40 1.45
CA ALA A 70 12.57 14.65 0.91
C ALA A 70 13.90 15.18 1.49
N LYS A 71 14.06 16.50 1.64
CA LYS A 71 15.21 17.09 2.29
C LYS A 71 15.32 16.69 3.76
N ASN A 72 14.23 16.70 4.51
CA ASN A 72 14.24 16.22 5.88
C ASN A 72 14.68 14.75 5.97
N CYS A 73 14.20 13.91 5.06
CA CYS A 73 14.66 12.52 4.98
C CYS A 73 16.16 12.42 4.75
N ALA A 74 16.72 13.21 3.82
CA ALA A 74 18.14 13.16 3.47
C ALA A 74 19.06 13.74 4.57
N ASP A 75 18.68 14.90 5.10
CA ASP A 75 19.56 15.70 5.96
C ASP A 75 19.48 15.31 7.43
N ASN A 76 18.33 14.76 7.86
CA ASN A 76 18.05 14.46 9.26
C ASN A 76 17.77 12.98 9.51
N ILE A 77 16.75 12.39 8.82
CA ILE A 77 16.25 11.06 9.14
C ILE A 77 17.26 9.96 8.75
N PHE A 78 17.70 9.99 7.47
CA PHE A 78 18.62 8.98 6.91
C PHE A 78 19.99 9.53 6.60
N LYS A 79 20.39 10.55 7.34
CA LYS A 79 21.69 11.21 7.16
C LYS A 79 22.84 10.20 7.15
N GLY A 80 23.68 10.31 6.12
CA GLY A 80 24.85 9.45 5.94
C GLY A 80 24.57 8.08 5.35
N GLN A 81 23.32 7.75 5.02
CA GLN A 81 22.96 6.53 4.29
C GLN A 81 22.89 6.79 2.78
N GLN A 82 23.07 5.75 1.98
CA GLN A 82 22.75 5.79 0.56
C GLN A 82 21.25 5.89 0.39
N ILE A 83 20.76 6.97 -0.21
CA ILE A 83 19.34 7.20 -0.46
C ILE A 83 19.07 7.17 -1.96
N VAL A 84 17.97 6.54 -2.34
CA VAL A 84 17.43 6.48 -3.70
C VAL A 84 16.03 7.09 -3.67
N PHE A 85 15.90 8.34 -4.06
CA PHE A 85 14.61 8.96 -4.29
C PHE A 85 14.04 8.53 -5.64
N VAL A 86 12.79 8.12 -5.64
CA VAL A 86 12.03 7.84 -6.87
C VAL A 86 11.00 8.94 -7.04
N GLU A 87 11.37 9.96 -7.80
CA GLU A 87 10.45 11.05 -8.09
C GLU A 87 9.44 10.62 -9.15
N SER A 88 8.17 10.69 -8.80
CA SER A 88 7.06 10.45 -9.70
C SER A 88 5.86 11.26 -9.23
N ASN A 89 5.20 11.94 -10.14
CA ASN A 89 4.05 12.77 -9.85
C ASN A 89 3.05 12.79 -11.02
N GLY A 90 1.96 13.51 -10.82
CA GLY A 90 0.94 13.68 -11.83
C GLY A 90 -0.16 12.61 -11.80
N PRO A 91 -1.07 12.66 -12.79
CA PRO A 91 -2.32 11.91 -12.74
C PRO A 91 -2.16 10.39 -12.83
N PHE A 92 -1.04 9.89 -13.35
CA PHE A 92 -0.74 8.46 -13.44
C PHE A 92 0.22 7.96 -12.36
N PHE A 93 0.47 8.78 -11.33
CA PHE A 93 1.27 8.34 -10.19
C PHE A 93 0.75 7.02 -9.62
N ASN A 94 1.68 6.13 -9.29
CA ASN A 94 1.37 4.85 -8.68
C ASN A 94 2.47 4.49 -7.68
N TYR A 95 2.10 4.41 -6.42
CA TYR A 95 3.03 4.15 -5.32
C TYR A 95 3.74 2.81 -5.49
N ALA A 96 3.00 1.73 -5.75
CA ALA A 96 3.57 0.40 -5.93
C ALA A 96 4.62 0.33 -7.06
N ARG A 97 4.34 1.00 -8.19
CA ARG A 97 5.30 1.09 -9.31
C ARG A 97 6.56 1.86 -8.94
N SER A 98 6.41 2.98 -8.23
CA SER A 98 7.55 3.78 -7.77
C SER A 98 8.41 2.99 -6.77
N CYS A 99 7.79 2.30 -5.82
CA CYS A 99 8.50 1.41 -4.89
C CYS A 99 9.27 0.31 -5.63
N ASN A 100 8.61 -0.42 -6.53
CA ASN A 100 9.24 -1.50 -7.30
C ASN A 100 10.43 -0.99 -8.14
N PHE A 101 10.29 0.18 -8.75
CA PHE A 101 11.34 0.80 -9.55
C PHE A 101 12.56 1.15 -8.69
N GLY A 102 12.34 1.79 -7.53
CA GLY A 102 13.42 2.15 -6.60
C GLY A 102 14.10 0.93 -5.98
N LEU A 103 13.33 -0.08 -5.56
CA LEU A 103 13.86 -1.32 -5.01
C LEU A 103 14.76 -2.04 -6.02
N LYS A 104 14.31 -2.13 -7.29
CA LYS A 104 15.11 -2.72 -8.36
C LYS A 104 16.40 -1.92 -8.62
N TYR A 105 16.32 -0.59 -8.57
CA TYR A 105 17.48 0.27 -8.76
C TYR A 105 18.50 0.13 -7.62
N ALA A 106 18.03 -0.04 -6.39
CA ALA A 106 18.88 -0.16 -5.19
C ALA A 106 19.81 -1.39 -5.24
N PHE A 107 19.49 -2.44 -5.99
CA PHE A 107 20.35 -3.62 -6.14
C PHE A 107 21.74 -3.34 -6.69
N LYS A 108 21.94 -2.25 -7.41
CA LYS A 108 23.28 -1.86 -7.90
C LYS A 108 24.30 -1.66 -6.78
N TYR A 109 23.82 -1.30 -5.58
CA TYR A 109 24.67 -1.09 -4.39
C TYR A 109 24.99 -2.37 -3.63
N LYS A 110 24.31 -3.48 -3.94
CA LYS A 110 24.45 -4.79 -3.26
C LYS A 110 24.25 -4.68 -1.73
N PRO A 111 23.21 -3.99 -1.25
CA PRO A 111 22.95 -3.86 0.17
C PRO A 111 22.51 -5.20 0.74
N LYS A 112 22.69 -5.42 2.05
CA LYS A 112 22.04 -6.52 2.77
C LYS A 112 20.58 -6.24 3.02
N TRP A 113 20.28 -5.00 3.41
CA TRP A 113 18.95 -4.56 3.74
C TRP A 113 18.56 -3.34 2.90
N ILE A 114 17.34 -3.29 2.45
CA ILE A 114 16.77 -2.12 1.81
C ILE A 114 15.63 -1.63 2.68
N VAL A 115 15.70 -0.37 3.08
CA VAL A 115 14.62 0.35 3.74
C VAL A 115 13.73 0.96 2.66
N LEU A 116 12.46 0.63 2.65
CA LEU A 116 11.45 1.36 1.90
C LEU A 116 10.72 2.28 2.87
N SER A 117 10.77 3.58 2.63
CA SER A 117 10.19 4.60 3.50
C SER A 117 9.37 5.59 2.69
N ASN A 118 8.32 6.13 3.30
CA ASN A 118 7.67 7.32 2.76
C ASN A 118 8.57 8.55 2.95
N ASP A 119 8.29 9.63 2.20
CA ASP A 119 9.02 10.89 2.33
C ASP A 119 8.49 11.79 3.47
N ASP A 120 7.30 11.52 4.00
CA ASP A 120 6.66 12.27 5.08
C ASP A 120 6.99 11.78 6.50
N VAL A 121 8.11 11.07 6.67
CA VAL A 121 8.65 10.71 7.97
C VAL A 121 9.21 11.95 8.66
N GLU A 122 8.69 12.26 9.85
CA GLU A 122 9.10 13.44 10.63
C GLU A 122 10.25 13.15 11.58
N LYS A 123 10.22 11.98 12.20
CA LYS A 123 11.23 11.56 13.18
C LYS A 123 11.56 10.08 13.02
N ALA A 124 12.79 9.75 13.24
CA ALA A 124 13.26 8.37 13.36
C ALA A 124 14.27 8.24 14.48
N GLY A 125 14.45 7.02 14.97
CA GLY A 125 15.55 6.67 15.84
C GLY A 125 16.89 6.83 15.13
N ASP A 126 17.98 6.75 15.90
CA ASP A 126 19.35 6.80 15.34
C ASP A 126 19.60 5.62 14.40
N MET A 127 20.16 5.88 13.22
CA MET A 127 20.52 4.86 12.23
C MET A 127 21.55 3.85 12.76
N SER A 128 22.38 4.23 13.73
CA SER A 128 23.27 3.29 14.42
C SER A 128 22.49 2.26 15.25
N LYS A 129 21.39 2.67 15.88
CA LYS A 129 20.47 1.75 16.57
C LYS A 129 19.84 0.80 15.56
N LEU A 130 19.33 1.31 14.40
CA LEU A 130 18.77 0.46 13.36
C LEU A 130 19.78 -0.61 12.91
N LYS A 131 21.01 -0.21 12.60
CA LYS A 131 22.09 -1.15 12.22
C LYS A 131 22.34 -2.19 13.31
N SER A 132 22.39 -1.78 14.56
CA SER A 132 22.62 -2.69 15.69
C SER A 132 21.49 -3.71 15.86
N GLU A 133 20.24 -3.32 15.61
CA GLU A 133 19.09 -4.23 15.65
C GLU A 133 19.13 -5.22 14.49
N LEU A 134 19.43 -4.75 13.27
CA LEU A 134 19.51 -5.60 12.09
C LEU A 134 20.62 -6.66 12.16
N VAL A 135 21.76 -6.33 12.80
CA VAL A 135 22.88 -7.27 13.00
C VAL A 135 22.48 -8.45 13.91
N LYS A 136 21.52 -8.26 14.83
CA LYS A 136 21.05 -9.32 15.73
C LYS A 136 20.14 -10.34 15.04
N LEU A 137 19.60 -10.00 13.87
CA LEU A 137 18.66 -10.86 13.16
C LEU A 137 19.36 -12.00 12.41
N ASP A 138 18.70 -13.12 12.33
CA ASP A 138 19.09 -14.18 11.41
C ASP A 138 18.73 -13.76 9.98
N TYR A 139 19.72 -13.19 9.29
CA TYR A 139 19.58 -12.67 7.94
C TYR A 139 19.01 -13.69 6.95
N LYS A 140 19.39 -14.98 7.08
CA LYS A 140 18.95 -16.04 6.16
C LYS A 140 17.49 -16.42 6.36
N ASN A 141 17.00 -16.23 7.58
CA ASN A 141 15.63 -16.58 7.97
C ASN A 141 14.76 -15.35 8.25
N THR A 142 15.13 -14.17 7.74
CA THR A 142 14.31 -12.97 7.88
C THR A 142 14.08 -12.36 6.51
N ASP A 143 12.87 -12.40 6.01
CA ASP A 143 12.48 -11.82 4.72
C ASP A 143 12.20 -10.33 4.85
N ILE A 144 11.46 -9.95 5.90
CA ILE A 144 11.03 -8.58 6.18
C ILE A 144 11.21 -8.26 7.66
N VAL A 145 11.54 -7.01 7.93
CA VAL A 145 11.64 -6.47 9.27
C VAL A 145 10.66 -5.32 9.43
N LEU A 146 9.82 -5.40 10.45
CA LEU A 146 8.87 -4.39 10.86
C LEU A 146 9.28 -3.73 12.16
N LEU A 147 8.71 -2.55 12.43
CA LEU A 147 8.99 -1.78 13.64
C LEU A 147 7.94 -2.08 14.70
N LYS A 148 8.37 -2.26 15.95
CA LYS A 148 7.49 -2.57 17.08
C LYS A 148 6.43 -1.49 17.35
N ASN A 149 6.80 -0.23 17.17
CA ASN A 149 5.94 0.92 17.44
C ASN A 149 5.43 1.60 16.17
N SER A 150 5.66 0.99 15.00
CA SER A 150 5.03 1.47 13.78
C SER A 150 3.51 1.23 13.84
N GLU A 151 2.74 1.98 13.07
CA GLU A 151 1.28 1.74 12.94
C GLU A 151 0.94 0.39 12.31
N SER A 152 1.97 -0.35 11.86
CA SER A 152 1.86 -1.73 11.38
C SER A 152 1.48 -2.66 12.55
N ARG A 153 0.22 -2.64 12.90
CA ARG A 153 -0.34 -3.56 13.89
C ARG A 153 -0.83 -4.80 13.19
N PRO A 154 -0.60 -5.99 13.80
CA PRO A 154 -1.29 -7.17 13.33
C PRO A 154 -2.79 -6.94 13.45
N TYR A 155 -3.53 -7.07 12.37
CA TYR A 155 -4.97 -7.00 12.40
C TYR A 155 -5.58 -8.16 11.60
N ASP A 156 -6.77 -8.53 11.98
CA ASP A 156 -7.46 -9.69 11.46
C ASP A 156 -7.93 -9.43 10.02
N LEU A 157 -7.26 -10.04 9.06
CA LEU A 157 -7.62 -9.97 7.66
C LEU A 157 -9.05 -10.47 7.40
N SER A 158 -9.51 -11.44 8.22
CA SER A 158 -10.85 -11.97 8.08
C SER A 158 -11.92 -10.92 8.30
N SER A 159 -11.68 -9.95 9.18
CA SER A 159 -12.63 -8.87 9.45
C SER A 159 -12.78 -7.92 8.27
N VAL A 160 -11.67 -7.58 7.62
CA VAL A 160 -11.69 -6.73 6.41
C VAL A 160 -12.41 -7.44 5.27
N LEU A 161 -12.07 -8.70 5.03
CA LEU A 161 -12.68 -9.50 3.97
C LEU A 161 -14.16 -9.73 4.16
N VAL A 162 -14.58 -10.02 5.38
CA VAL A 162 -16.00 -10.30 5.68
C VAL A 162 -16.83 -9.04 5.58
N TYR A 163 -16.38 -7.95 6.13
CA TYR A 163 -17.09 -6.66 6.06
C TYR A 163 -17.35 -6.26 4.61
N GLU A 164 -16.30 -6.27 3.80
CA GLU A 164 -16.40 -5.88 2.40
C GLU A 164 -17.15 -6.91 1.55
N THR A 165 -16.98 -8.19 1.84
CA THR A 165 -17.69 -9.25 1.12
C THR A 165 -19.18 -9.27 1.45
N LEU A 166 -19.59 -8.99 2.68
CA LEU A 166 -21.00 -8.92 3.04
C LEU A 166 -21.66 -7.66 2.50
N LEU A 167 -20.97 -6.53 2.50
CA LEU A 167 -21.43 -5.32 1.81
C LEU A 167 -21.60 -5.57 0.31
N LEU A 168 -20.62 -6.18 -0.33
CA LEU A 168 -20.68 -6.55 -1.74
C LEU A 168 -21.78 -7.61 -2.00
N HIS A 169 -21.97 -8.55 -1.08
CA HIS A 169 -22.99 -9.60 -1.22
C HIS A 169 -24.42 -9.07 -0.99
N ALA A 170 -24.63 -8.25 0.03
CA ALA A 170 -25.89 -7.55 0.24
C ALA A 170 -26.24 -6.67 -0.97
N TYR A 171 -25.27 -6.04 -1.53
CA TYR A 171 -25.28 -5.26 -2.72
C TYR A 171 -25.72 -6.05 -3.97
N ARG A 172 -25.07 -7.17 -4.29
CA ARG A 172 -25.45 -8.06 -5.40
C ARG A 172 -26.89 -8.50 -5.33
N LYS A 173 -27.40 -8.69 -4.12
CA LYS A 173 -28.76 -9.17 -3.88
C LYS A 173 -29.82 -8.10 -4.10
N PHE A 174 -29.50 -6.83 -3.95
CA PHE A 174 -30.48 -5.74 -3.94
C PHE A 174 -30.46 -4.81 -5.16
N ALA A 175 -29.48 -4.90 -6.05
CA ALA A 175 -29.28 -3.82 -7.02
C ALA A 175 -28.94 -4.16 -8.47
N GLY A 176 -28.62 -5.36 -8.80
CA GLY A 176 -28.36 -5.74 -10.20
C GLY A 176 -27.09 -5.13 -10.88
N SER A 177 -26.50 -4.07 -10.32
CA SER A 177 -25.25 -3.46 -10.78
C SER A 177 -24.31 -3.21 -9.60
N GLU A 178 -23.13 -3.84 -9.61
CA GLU A 178 -22.22 -3.92 -8.46
C GLU A 178 -21.66 -2.57 -7.99
N MET A 179 -21.56 -1.59 -8.87
CA MET A 179 -20.88 -0.33 -8.55
C MET A 179 -21.81 0.80 -8.06
N ARG A 180 -22.96 0.99 -8.67
CA ARG A 180 -23.84 2.13 -8.36
C ARG A 180 -24.47 2.12 -6.99
N VAL A 181 -24.75 0.98 -6.45
CA VAL A 181 -25.40 0.85 -5.13
C VAL A 181 -24.36 0.78 -4.01
N TYR A 182 -23.16 0.28 -4.26
CA TYR A 182 -22.06 0.43 -3.31
C TYR A 182 -21.87 1.90 -2.94
N GLN A 183 -21.94 2.79 -3.90
CA GLN A 183 -21.92 4.24 -3.66
C GLN A 183 -23.12 4.72 -2.85
N LYS A 184 -24.34 4.37 -3.25
CA LYS A 184 -25.56 4.80 -2.53
C LYS A 184 -25.68 4.23 -1.12
N LEU A 185 -25.30 2.98 -0.90
CA LEU A 185 -25.24 2.39 0.44
C LEU A 185 -24.14 3.01 1.26
N ARG A 186 -22.97 3.28 0.67
CA ARG A 186 -21.88 3.95 1.35
C ARG A 186 -22.26 5.36 1.75
N ASP A 187 -22.87 6.16 0.90
CA ASP A 187 -23.33 7.51 1.20
C ASP A 187 -24.38 7.56 2.32
N LYS A 188 -25.27 6.59 2.36
CA LYS A 188 -26.33 6.51 3.38
C LYS A 188 -25.87 5.92 4.72
N PHE A 189 -24.89 5.00 4.73
CA PHE A 189 -24.54 4.20 5.92
C PHE A 189 -23.16 4.49 6.49
N THR A 190 -22.28 5.20 5.79
CA THR A 190 -20.88 5.33 6.20
C THR A 190 -20.61 6.30 7.33
N LEU A 191 -21.44 7.30 7.54
CA LEU A 191 -21.18 8.28 8.61
C LEU A 191 -21.32 7.70 10.02
N ASN A 192 -22.13 6.65 10.21
CA ASN A 192 -22.42 6.11 11.55
C ASN A 192 -22.01 4.64 11.77
N LEU A 193 -21.84 3.84 10.72
CA LEU A 193 -21.49 2.41 10.84
C LEU A 193 -19.99 2.15 10.91
N ASP A 194 -19.15 3.04 10.40
CA ASP A 194 -17.71 2.82 10.35
C ASP A 194 -17.03 2.76 11.73
N VAL A 195 -17.52 3.47 12.72
CA VAL A 195 -16.88 3.51 14.03
C VAL A 195 -17.47 2.48 14.99
N ILE A 196 -18.78 2.30 14.99
CA ILE A 196 -19.48 1.41 15.93
C ILE A 196 -19.75 0.04 15.34
N GLY A 197 -20.12 0.00 14.07
CA GLY A 197 -20.44 -1.23 13.34
C GLY A 197 -19.21 -2.07 13.03
N LYS A 198 -18.10 -1.47 12.62
CA LYS A 198 -16.87 -2.18 12.29
C LYS A 198 -16.37 -3.02 13.46
N ARG A 199 -16.21 -2.43 14.63
CA ARG A 199 -15.71 -3.15 15.82
C ARG A 199 -16.65 -4.25 16.33
N ARG A 200 -17.97 -4.08 16.22
CA ARG A 200 -18.94 -5.11 16.65
C ARG A 200 -19.10 -6.21 15.61
N PHE A 201 -19.07 -5.84 14.35
CA PHE A 201 -19.19 -6.75 13.24
C PHE A 201 -17.93 -7.60 13.05
N ASP A 202 -16.76 -7.05 13.22
CA ASP A 202 -15.48 -7.74 13.22
C ASP A 202 -15.44 -8.85 14.28
N LYS A 203 -15.94 -8.54 15.46
CA LYS A 203 -16.01 -9.50 16.57
C LYS A 203 -17.00 -10.64 16.36
N PHE A 204 -18.07 -10.40 15.61
CA PHE A 204 -19.10 -11.38 15.29
C PHE A 204 -18.72 -12.24 14.08
N SER A 205 -18.19 -11.63 13.05
CA SER A 205 -17.85 -12.29 11.79
C SER A 205 -16.62 -13.18 11.88
N SER A 206 -15.60 -12.78 12.63
CA SER A 206 -14.39 -13.58 12.86
C SER A 206 -14.71 -14.92 13.57
N LYS A 207 -15.79 -14.94 14.37
CA LYS A 207 -16.19 -16.13 15.14
C LYS A 207 -17.03 -17.14 14.31
N PHE A 208 -17.72 -16.71 13.28
CA PHE A 208 -18.72 -17.54 12.57
C PHE A 208 -18.35 -17.90 11.12
N LEU A 209 -17.55 -17.11 10.42
CA LEU A 209 -17.38 -17.25 8.98
C LEU A 209 -16.00 -17.72 8.53
N TYR A 210 -14.97 -17.60 9.38
CA TYR A 210 -13.62 -18.01 9.04
C TYR A 210 -12.94 -18.71 10.21
N ASN A 211 -12.70 -20.00 10.11
CA ASN A 211 -12.02 -20.83 11.11
C ASN A 211 -10.50 -20.55 11.22
N LYS A 212 -9.96 -19.54 10.56
CA LYS A 212 -8.55 -19.17 10.62
C LYS A 212 -8.43 -17.68 10.75
N ILE A 213 -8.20 -17.20 11.97
CA ILE A 213 -7.65 -15.87 12.23
C ILE A 213 -6.27 -15.85 11.59
N ARG A 214 -6.08 -14.97 10.62
CA ARG A 214 -4.80 -14.72 9.99
C ARG A 214 -4.31 -13.38 10.47
N GLU A 215 -3.16 -13.37 11.11
CA GLU A 215 -2.47 -12.13 11.40
C GLU A 215 -1.94 -11.57 10.09
N PHE A 216 -2.20 -10.30 9.84
CA PHE A 216 -1.54 -9.61 8.77
C PHE A 216 -1.07 -8.23 9.24
N TYR A 217 -0.06 -7.72 8.58
CA TYR A 217 0.64 -6.51 8.96
C TYR A 217 0.39 -5.43 7.92
N GLY A 218 0.01 -4.23 8.36
CA GLY A 218 0.02 -3.07 7.49
C GLY A 218 1.45 -2.55 7.35
N PHE A 219 1.90 -2.37 6.12
CA PHE A 219 3.24 -1.83 5.80
C PHE A 219 3.08 -0.38 5.36
N PHE A 220 2.83 0.52 6.31
CA PHE A 220 2.37 1.85 5.94
C PHE A 220 3.53 2.79 5.55
N ASP A 221 4.43 3.08 6.47
CA ASP A 221 5.35 4.20 6.28
C ASP A 221 6.80 3.77 6.20
N PHE A 222 7.12 2.57 6.69
CA PHE A 222 8.48 2.10 6.82
C PHE A 222 8.55 0.57 6.88
N ILE A 223 9.29 -0.02 5.97
CA ILE A 223 9.51 -1.46 5.92
C ILE A 223 10.97 -1.73 5.54
N ILE A 224 11.58 -2.73 6.17
CA ILE A 224 12.94 -3.16 5.83
C ILE A 224 12.85 -4.53 5.18
N VAL A 225 13.48 -4.65 4.04
CA VAL A 225 13.39 -5.85 3.21
C VAL A 225 14.77 -6.44 3.01
N ASN A 226 14.86 -7.75 3.14
CA ASN A 226 16.05 -8.52 2.83
C ASN A 226 16.29 -8.53 1.31
N ASP A 227 17.52 -8.30 0.87
CA ASP A 227 17.84 -8.27 -0.56
C ASP A 227 17.75 -9.65 -1.22
N GLU A 228 18.07 -10.74 -0.51
CA GLU A 228 17.92 -12.09 -1.04
C GLU A 228 16.46 -12.44 -1.28
N TYR A 229 15.57 -12.06 -0.36
CA TYR A 229 14.14 -12.20 -0.57
C TYR A 229 13.66 -11.39 -1.80
N LEU A 230 14.07 -10.13 -1.91
CA LEU A 230 13.69 -9.29 -3.06
C LEU A 230 14.16 -9.88 -4.40
N LYS A 231 15.33 -10.52 -4.45
CA LYS A 231 15.84 -11.19 -5.66
C LYS A 231 14.95 -12.34 -6.11
N THR A 232 14.20 -12.95 -5.21
CA THR A 232 13.25 -14.02 -5.53
C THR A 232 11.93 -13.50 -6.09
N LYS A 233 11.69 -12.18 -6.00
CA LYS A 233 10.44 -11.54 -6.42
C LYS A 233 10.62 -10.80 -7.73
N HIS A 234 9.70 -11.00 -8.67
CA HIS A 234 9.64 -10.19 -9.88
C HIS A 234 9.25 -8.74 -9.55
N GLN A 235 8.32 -8.58 -8.62
CA GLN A 235 7.81 -7.29 -8.13
C GLN A 235 7.51 -7.41 -6.64
N PHE A 236 7.85 -6.38 -5.87
CA PHE A 236 7.58 -6.36 -4.43
C PHE A 236 6.09 -6.09 -4.16
N PHE A 237 5.56 -5.01 -4.74
CA PHE A 237 4.13 -4.72 -4.74
C PHE A 237 3.50 -5.05 -6.09
N ASP A 238 2.22 -5.44 -6.10
CA ASP A 238 1.46 -5.54 -7.35
C ASP A 238 1.21 -4.15 -7.93
N PRO A 239 1.77 -3.84 -9.13
CA PRO A 239 1.70 -2.51 -9.74
C PRO A 239 0.32 -2.13 -10.27
N ASN A 240 -0.64 -3.05 -10.24
CA ASN A 240 -2.00 -2.78 -10.68
C ASN A 240 -2.86 -2.13 -9.59
N PHE A 241 -2.43 -2.19 -8.32
CA PHE A 241 -3.07 -1.39 -7.28
C PHE A 241 -2.93 0.09 -7.56
N VAL A 242 -4.00 0.84 -7.36
CA VAL A 242 -4.04 2.28 -7.61
C VAL A 242 -4.07 3.01 -6.28
N ASN A 243 -2.88 3.17 -5.69
CA ASN A 243 -2.63 3.93 -4.46
C ASN A 243 -3.49 3.47 -3.26
N GLY A 244 -3.35 2.21 -2.90
CA GLY A 244 -3.99 1.61 -1.73
C GLY A 244 -4.16 0.11 -1.86
N TYR A 245 -4.13 -0.59 -0.72
CA TYR A 245 -4.23 -2.04 -0.59
C TYR A 245 -3.07 -2.85 -1.16
N GLU A 246 -2.05 -2.26 -1.77
CA GLU A 246 -0.84 -2.96 -2.19
C GLU A 246 -0.09 -3.57 -1.01
N ASP A 247 -0.01 -2.86 0.10
CA ASP A 247 0.56 -3.30 1.36
C ASP A 247 -0.27 -4.40 2.03
N HIS A 248 -1.60 -4.27 2.00
CA HIS A 248 -2.51 -5.28 2.50
C HIS A 248 -2.38 -6.58 1.72
N PHE A 249 -2.27 -6.50 0.40
CA PHE A 249 -2.10 -7.67 -0.44
C PHE A 249 -0.74 -8.34 -0.23
N LEU A 250 0.33 -7.55 -0.11
CA LEU A 250 1.66 -8.07 0.25
C LEU A 250 1.63 -8.80 1.59
N SER A 251 0.98 -8.21 2.60
CA SER A 251 0.83 -8.83 3.91
C SER A 251 0.07 -10.16 3.84
N TYR A 252 -0.99 -10.22 3.04
CA TYR A 252 -1.72 -11.45 2.76
C TYR A 252 -0.81 -12.51 2.11
N GLU A 253 -0.04 -12.14 1.08
CA GLU A 253 0.91 -13.05 0.44
C GLU A 253 1.95 -13.59 1.42
N PHE A 254 2.47 -12.74 2.32
CA PHE A 254 3.40 -13.16 3.37
C PHE A 254 2.80 -14.21 4.29
N SER A 255 1.56 -13.99 4.73
CA SER A 255 0.84 -14.95 5.57
C SER A 255 0.61 -16.28 4.87
N GLU A 256 0.19 -16.26 3.59
CA GLU A 256 -0.04 -17.49 2.81
C GLU A 256 1.24 -18.27 2.53
N GLN A 257 2.34 -17.56 2.31
CA GLN A 257 3.63 -18.16 2.01
C GLN A 257 4.44 -18.51 3.26
N HIS A 258 3.89 -18.28 4.46
CA HIS A 258 4.57 -18.48 5.75
C HIS A 258 5.95 -17.81 5.80
N ARG A 259 6.04 -16.56 5.31
CA ARG A 259 7.28 -15.80 5.29
C ARG A 259 7.73 -15.38 6.67
N HIS A 260 9.04 -15.23 6.82
CA HIS A 260 9.63 -14.86 8.10
C HIS A 260 9.67 -13.35 8.28
N ILE A 261 8.88 -12.86 9.21
CA ILE A 261 8.83 -11.45 9.60
C ILE A 261 9.48 -11.31 10.98
N SER A 262 10.46 -10.42 11.08
CA SER A 262 11.08 -10.03 12.35
C SER A 262 10.56 -8.65 12.77
N ILE A 263 10.49 -8.40 14.08
CA ILE A 263 10.08 -7.12 14.65
C ILE A 263 11.25 -6.58 15.46
N ILE A 264 11.64 -5.33 15.21
CA ILE A 264 12.73 -4.66 15.91
C ILE A 264 12.24 -3.47 16.74
N ASP A 265 13.02 -3.11 17.75
CA ASP A 265 12.77 -1.95 18.59
C ASP A 265 13.41 -0.69 17.98
N PHE A 266 12.76 -0.17 16.94
CA PHE A 266 13.12 1.08 16.29
C PHE A 266 11.86 1.91 16.08
N GLU A 267 11.94 3.21 16.34
CA GLU A 267 10.77 4.09 16.32
C GLU A 267 10.85 5.07 15.15
N ILE A 268 9.70 5.27 14.52
CA ILE A 268 9.48 6.33 13.52
C ILE A 268 8.14 7.02 13.80
N SER A 269 8.02 8.24 13.33
CA SER A 269 6.74 8.93 13.19
C SER A 269 6.63 9.59 11.82
N SER A 270 5.43 9.59 11.25
CA SER A 270 5.12 10.22 9.97
C SER A 270 3.86 11.07 10.08
N VAL A 271 3.71 12.02 9.17
CA VAL A 271 2.51 12.86 9.09
C VAL A 271 1.33 12.08 8.52
N GLY A 272 1.57 11.25 7.52
CA GLY A 272 0.60 10.37 6.89
C GLY A 272 -0.55 11.05 6.14
N GLY A 273 -1.12 10.34 5.17
CA GLY A 273 -2.45 10.65 4.65
C GLY A 273 -2.56 11.66 3.51
N TYR A 274 -1.47 12.18 2.97
CA TYR A 274 -1.52 13.24 1.93
C TYR A 274 -1.98 12.75 0.55
N THR A 275 -1.59 11.55 0.13
CA THR A 275 -1.79 11.07 -1.25
C THR A 275 -3.26 10.77 -1.57
N LEU A 276 -3.97 10.13 -0.66
CA LEU A 276 -5.38 9.74 -0.85
C LEU A 276 -6.37 10.78 -0.32
N GLY A 277 -5.87 11.80 0.39
CA GLY A 277 -6.71 12.72 1.14
C GLY A 277 -7.28 12.08 2.42
N SER A 278 -8.30 12.70 2.99
CA SER A 278 -8.93 12.24 4.23
C SER A 278 -10.44 12.03 4.08
N GLY A 279 -11.04 11.32 5.04
CA GLY A 279 -12.48 11.19 5.16
C GLY A 279 -13.15 10.54 3.95
N TYR A 280 -14.19 11.16 3.44
CA TYR A 280 -15.03 10.64 2.36
C TYR A 280 -14.28 10.44 1.03
N MET A 281 -13.42 11.39 0.65
CA MET A 281 -12.62 11.29 -0.58
C MET A 281 -11.66 10.10 -0.57
N ARG A 282 -10.99 9.87 0.54
CA ARG A 282 -10.12 8.70 0.70
C ARG A 282 -10.91 7.42 0.47
N ARG A 283 -12.09 7.30 1.08
CA ARG A 283 -12.94 6.11 0.94
C ARG A 283 -13.43 5.87 -0.48
N LEU A 284 -13.81 6.94 -1.20
CA LEU A 284 -14.18 6.81 -2.61
C LEU A 284 -13.00 6.24 -3.44
N LYS A 285 -11.80 6.74 -3.21
CA LYS A 285 -10.61 6.29 -3.94
C LYS A 285 -10.17 4.88 -3.54
N GLU A 286 -10.46 4.44 -2.33
CA GLU A 286 -10.16 3.10 -1.84
C GLU A 286 -11.08 2.00 -2.41
N ILE A 287 -12.20 2.36 -3.06
CA ILE A 287 -13.13 1.37 -3.66
C ILE A 287 -12.44 0.54 -4.75
N ALA A 288 -11.74 1.19 -5.68
CA ALA A 288 -11.10 0.50 -6.79
C ALA A 288 -10.04 -0.52 -6.34
N PRO A 289 -9.03 -0.13 -5.53
CA PRO A 289 -8.04 -1.09 -5.04
C PRO A 289 -8.65 -2.18 -4.16
N LEU A 290 -9.71 -1.90 -3.40
CA LEU A 290 -10.42 -2.90 -2.62
C LEU A 290 -11.12 -3.95 -3.51
N ILE A 291 -11.77 -3.52 -4.60
CA ILE A 291 -12.38 -4.44 -5.57
C ILE A 291 -11.30 -5.34 -6.17
N TYR A 292 -10.16 -4.77 -6.54
CA TYR A 292 -9.05 -5.54 -7.08
C TYR A 292 -8.47 -6.53 -6.06
N PHE A 293 -8.29 -6.11 -4.81
CA PHE A 293 -7.86 -6.99 -3.73
C PHE A 293 -8.79 -8.20 -3.57
N ASN A 294 -10.13 -7.96 -3.51
CA ASN A 294 -11.10 -9.04 -3.44
C ASN A 294 -11.10 -9.96 -4.67
N TYR A 295 -10.86 -9.41 -5.85
CA TYR A 295 -10.69 -10.19 -7.08
C TYR A 295 -9.50 -11.14 -6.99
N LEU A 296 -8.34 -10.65 -6.57
CA LEU A 296 -7.13 -11.46 -6.39
C LEU A 296 -7.34 -12.58 -5.36
N LEU A 297 -7.99 -12.29 -4.23
CA LEU A 297 -8.30 -13.29 -3.22
C LEU A 297 -9.22 -14.41 -3.72
N LYS A 298 -10.21 -14.08 -4.56
CA LYS A 298 -11.18 -15.06 -5.08
C LYS A 298 -10.58 -15.94 -6.17
N ASN A 299 -9.75 -15.39 -7.01
CA ASN A 299 -9.28 -16.08 -8.21
C ASN A 299 -7.94 -16.78 -8.01
N GLY A 300 -7.29 -16.60 -6.87
CA GLY A 300 -5.98 -17.21 -6.60
C GLY A 300 -4.90 -16.79 -7.61
N GLU A 301 -5.11 -15.69 -8.33
CA GLU A 301 -4.23 -15.23 -9.40
C GLU A 301 -3.00 -14.52 -8.83
N ARG A 302 -2.09 -15.34 -8.31
CA ARG A 302 -0.67 -15.20 -8.53
C ARG A 302 -0.05 -16.59 -8.55
N LYS A 303 -0.04 -17.19 -9.71
CA LYS A 303 1.08 -18.05 -10.08
C LYS A 303 2.23 -17.08 -10.37
N LEU A 304 3.05 -16.85 -9.37
CA LEU A 304 4.38 -16.23 -9.49
C LEU A 304 5.30 -17.22 -10.17
#